data_dcd5c9dcde6b08ecde5ab4c9c3898bbd
#
_entry.id   dcd5c9dcde6b08ecde5ab4c9c3898bbd
#
_cell.length_a   1.000
_cell.length_b   1.000
_cell.length_c   1.000
_cell.angle_alpha   90.00
_cell.angle_beta   90.00
_cell.angle_gamma   90.00
#
_symmetry.space_group_name_H-M   'P 1'
#
loop_
_entity.id
_entity.type
_entity.pdbx_description
1 polymer ?
#
loop_
_entity_poly.entity_id
_entity_poly.type
_entity_poly.pdbx_seq_one_letter_code
_entity_poly.pdbx_strand_id
1 'polypeptide(L)'
;MFIDNHDVERVASILEDKNQLPLIYTMLFTMPGIPCIYYGSEWGMEGTKNWNDTDLRPEIKVFEWNELTDTIQKLIHLKHNHSALSYGDYTQIGITNTACIYQRQDEKECLWICMNMKNEAQTLGFNGQGNFIDMETNEELCIHNTLEFKPYEVRILKRSSD
;
A
#
# COMPACT_ATOMS: atom_id res chain seq x y z
N MET A 1 -12.43 -5.20 2.27
CA MET A 1 -11.42 -4.61 3.18
C MET A 1 -11.48 -3.10 3.03
N PHE A 2 -11.39 -2.33 4.09
CA PHE A 2 -11.38 -0.86 4.10
C PHE A 2 -10.40 -0.37 5.17
N ILE A 3 -9.98 0.88 5.08
CA ILE A 3 -9.13 1.56 6.06
C ILE A 3 -9.92 2.59 6.87
N ASP A 4 -10.97 3.15 6.30
CA ASP A 4 -11.96 3.98 6.98
C ASP A 4 -13.37 3.80 6.38
N ASN A 5 -14.38 4.30 7.06
CA ASN A 5 -15.77 4.29 6.61
C ASN A 5 -16.59 5.35 7.38
N HIS A 6 -17.92 5.31 7.23
CA HIS A 6 -18.85 6.25 7.85
C HIS A 6 -19.01 6.12 9.38
N ASP A 7 -18.42 5.11 10.01
CA ASP A 7 -18.57 4.83 11.45
C ASP A 7 -17.26 4.97 12.24
N VAL A 8 -16.13 5.13 11.55
CA VAL A 8 -14.80 5.29 12.16
C VAL A 8 -14.13 6.57 11.66
N GLU A 9 -13.16 7.04 12.42
CA GLU A 9 -12.35 8.20 12.02
C GLU A 9 -11.70 7.99 10.66
N ARG A 10 -11.62 9.08 9.88
CA ARG A 10 -10.95 9.08 8.60
C ARG A 10 -9.47 8.74 8.79
N VAL A 11 -8.91 7.90 7.94
CA VAL A 11 -7.50 7.50 8.02
C VAL A 11 -6.57 8.72 8.01
N ALA A 12 -6.91 9.74 7.23
CA ALA A 12 -6.16 10.98 7.19
C ALA A 12 -6.15 11.74 8.54
N SER A 13 -7.16 11.58 9.39
CA SER A 13 -7.20 12.19 10.74
C SER A 13 -6.42 11.38 11.78
N ILE A 14 -6.29 10.07 11.57
CA ILE A 14 -5.59 9.17 12.50
C ILE A 14 -4.07 9.27 12.34
N LEU A 15 -3.60 9.48 11.11
CA LEU A 15 -2.17 9.53 10.81
C LEU A 15 -1.56 10.85 11.27
N GLU A 16 -0.51 10.77 12.09
CA GLU A 16 0.31 11.93 12.46
C GLU A 16 1.07 12.50 11.25
N ASP A 17 1.50 11.63 10.35
CA ASP A 17 2.21 12.00 9.12
C ASP A 17 1.42 11.55 7.88
N LYS A 18 0.93 12.51 7.12
CA LYS A 18 0.14 12.28 5.90
C LYS A 18 0.94 11.64 4.76
N ASN A 19 2.28 11.70 4.81
CA ASN A 19 3.13 10.98 3.85
C ASN A 19 2.96 9.46 3.94
N GLN A 20 2.34 8.95 5.00
CA GLN A 20 1.99 7.53 5.13
C GLN A 20 0.73 7.13 4.35
N LEU A 21 -0.11 8.08 3.91
CA LEU A 21 -1.34 7.76 3.18
C LEU A 21 -1.11 6.89 1.94
N PRO A 22 -0.17 7.20 1.04
CA PRO A 22 0.10 6.35 -0.12
C PRO A 22 0.47 4.91 0.25
N LEU A 23 1.21 4.73 1.37
CA LEU A 23 1.63 3.41 1.85
C LEU A 23 0.42 2.60 2.39
N ILE A 24 -0.45 3.26 3.15
CA ILE A 24 -1.69 2.64 3.67
C ILE A 24 -2.60 2.19 2.51
N TYR A 25 -2.74 3.02 1.47
CA TYR A 25 -3.50 2.63 0.28
C TYR A 25 -2.80 1.51 -0.50
N THR A 26 -1.46 1.52 -0.58
CA THR A 26 -0.73 0.39 -1.15
C THR A 26 -1.06 -0.92 -0.43
N MET A 27 -1.07 -0.92 0.91
CA MET A 27 -1.52 -2.09 1.69
C MET A 27 -2.96 -2.47 1.34
N LEU A 28 -3.89 -1.52 1.32
CA LEU A 28 -5.29 -1.79 1.02
C LEU A 28 -5.47 -2.53 -0.31
N PHE A 29 -4.74 -2.10 -1.35
CA PHE A 29 -4.88 -2.66 -2.69
C PHE A 29 -4.07 -3.94 -2.92
N THR A 30 -3.03 -4.19 -2.15
CA THR A 30 -2.14 -5.35 -2.35
C THR A 30 -2.38 -6.50 -1.37
N MET A 31 -3.02 -6.24 -0.23
CA MET A 31 -3.47 -7.28 0.70
C MET A 31 -4.63 -8.11 0.12
N PRO A 32 -4.84 -9.36 0.62
CA PRO A 32 -5.99 -10.19 0.23
C PRO A 32 -7.33 -9.50 0.49
N GLY A 33 -8.27 -9.66 -0.45
CA GLY A 33 -9.63 -9.15 -0.34
C GLY A 33 -9.94 -8.04 -1.34
N ILE A 34 -11.19 -7.57 -1.29
CA ILE A 34 -11.70 -6.52 -2.18
C ILE A 34 -11.52 -5.18 -1.48
N PRO A 35 -10.70 -4.25 -2.03
CA PRO A 35 -10.53 -2.92 -1.46
C PRO A 35 -11.83 -2.11 -1.59
N CYS A 36 -12.16 -1.38 -0.55
CA CYS A 36 -13.26 -0.44 -0.54
C CYS A 36 -12.75 0.92 -0.05
N ILE A 37 -12.98 1.96 -0.82
CA ILE A 37 -12.63 3.34 -0.47
C ILE A 37 -13.92 4.05 -0.09
N TYR A 38 -13.89 4.73 1.04
CA TYR A 38 -14.97 5.60 1.45
C TYR A 38 -14.81 6.96 0.77
N TYR A 39 -15.92 7.57 0.33
CA TYR A 39 -15.89 8.81 -0.45
C TYR A 39 -15.13 9.92 0.27
N GLY A 40 -14.30 10.64 -0.45
CA GLY A 40 -13.43 11.70 0.07
C GLY A 40 -12.08 11.21 0.59
N SER A 41 -11.97 9.94 0.97
CA SER A 41 -10.70 9.38 1.44
C SER A 41 -9.68 9.25 0.32
N GLU A 42 -10.13 9.21 -0.95
CA GLU A 42 -9.28 9.15 -2.14
C GLU A 42 -8.45 10.42 -2.38
N TRP A 43 -8.79 11.52 -1.74
CA TRP A 43 -7.95 12.74 -1.75
C TRP A 43 -7.48 13.17 -0.35
N GLY A 44 -7.62 12.27 0.65
CA GLY A 44 -7.12 12.50 1.99
C GLY A 44 -8.04 13.38 2.86
N MET A 45 -9.35 13.31 2.62
CA MET A 45 -10.32 14.02 3.46
C MET A 45 -10.17 13.61 4.94
N GLU A 46 -10.12 14.59 5.80
CA GLU A 46 -10.11 14.41 7.25
C GLU A 46 -11.53 14.36 7.82
N GLY A 47 -11.67 13.76 8.98
CA GLY A 47 -12.89 13.70 9.77
C GLY A 47 -12.68 12.89 11.03
N THR A 48 -13.01 13.47 12.18
CA THR A 48 -12.90 12.83 13.49
C THR A 48 -14.27 12.39 13.98
N LYS A 49 -14.29 11.28 14.72
CA LYS A 49 -15.53 10.78 15.30
C LYS A 49 -15.94 11.66 16.45
N ASN A 50 -17.10 12.27 16.33
CA ASN A 50 -17.75 13.02 17.42
C ASN A 50 -19.09 12.35 17.78
N TRP A 51 -19.81 12.93 18.72
CA TRP A 51 -21.07 12.34 19.22
C TRP A 51 -22.20 12.21 18.19
N ASN A 52 -22.15 12.94 17.07
CA ASN A 52 -23.17 12.92 16.02
C ASN A 52 -22.67 12.44 14.65
N ASP A 53 -21.40 12.04 14.55
CA ASP A 53 -20.75 11.52 13.33
C ASP A 53 -20.83 12.45 12.08
N THR A 54 -21.18 13.72 12.24
CA THR A 54 -21.35 14.64 11.10
C THR A 54 -20.06 14.88 10.34
N ASP A 55 -18.92 14.93 11.06
CA ASP A 55 -17.61 15.15 10.45
C ASP A 55 -17.12 13.96 9.62
N LEU A 56 -17.68 12.78 9.88
CA LEU A 56 -17.39 11.58 9.10
C LEU A 56 -18.19 11.52 7.79
N ARG A 57 -19.30 12.27 7.71
CA ARG A 57 -20.28 12.21 6.60
C ARG A 57 -20.56 13.59 5.99
N PRO A 58 -19.52 14.41 5.71
CA PRO A 58 -19.74 15.75 5.18
C PRO A 58 -20.35 15.69 3.77
N GLU A 59 -21.15 16.69 3.43
CA GLU A 59 -21.55 16.92 2.06
C GLU A 59 -20.36 17.35 1.21
N ILE A 60 -20.09 16.65 0.11
CA ILE A 60 -19.03 17.04 -0.83
C ILE A 60 -19.61 18.05 -1.82
N LYS A 61 -19.06 19.27 -1.78
CA LYS A 61 -19.46 20.35 -2.71
C LYS A 61 -18.50 20.49 -3.88
N VAL A 62 -17.23 20.09 -3.69
CA VAL A 62 -16.19 20.14 -4.69
C VAL A 62 -15.43 18.82 -4.67
N PHE A 63 -15.25 18.22 -5.83
CA PHE A 63 -14.41 17.03 -5.97
C PHE A 63 -12.97 17.48 -6.20
N GLU A 64 -12.06 16.87 -5.45
CA GLU A 64 -10.63 17.16 -5.55
C GLU A 64 -9.93 16.02 -6.28
N TRP A 65 -8.84 16.39 -6.96
CA TRP A 65 -7.92 15.43 -7.56
C TRP A 65 -6.50 15.84 -7.20
N ASN A 66 -5.78 14.96 -6.56
CA ASN A 66 -4.43 15.24 -6.07
C ASN A 66 -3.51 14.02 -6.24
N GLU A 67 -2.26 14.13 -5.76
CA GLU A 67 -1.24 13.08 -5.87
C GLU A 67 -1.68 11.75 -5.21
N LEU A 68 -2.47 11.81 -4.13
CA LEU A 68 -3.02 10.61 -3.50
C LEU A 68 -4.02 9.91 -4.43
N THR A 69 -4.88 10.70 -5.11
CA THR A 69 -5.84 10.19 -6.09
C THR A 69 -5.12 9.52 -7.27
N ASP A 70 -4.03 10.14 -7.76
CA ASP A 70 -3.18 9.54 -8.79
C ASP A 70 -2.56 8.21 -8.32
N THR A 71 -2.08 8.17 -7.08
CA THR A 71 -1.52 6.95 -6.48
C THR A 71 -2.58 5.84 -6.41
N ILE A 72 -3.77 6.16 -5.93
CA ILE A 72 -4.88 5.20 -5.84
C ILE A 72 -5.28 4.70 -7.23
N GLN A 73 -5.33 5.57 -8.23
CA GLN A 73 -5.62 5.16 -9.60
C GLN A 73 -4.58 4.15 -10.12
N LYS A 74 -3.28 4.40 -9.88
CA LYS A 74 -2.20 3.44 -10.23
C LYS A 74 -2.40 2.10 -9.51
N LEU A 75 -2.76 2.12 -8.22
CA LEU A 75 -3.00 0.92 -7.43
C LEU A 75 -4.22 0.13 -7.91
N ILE A 76 -5.27 0.79 -8.36
CA ILE A 76 -6.43 0.14 -9.00
C ILE A 76 -5.99 -0.60 -10.26
N HIS A 77 -5.25 0.06 -11.14
CA HIS A 77 -4.71 -0.56 -12.36
C HIS A 77 -3.77 -1.74 -12.03
N LEU A 78 -2.90 -1.56 -11.04
CA LEU A 78 -2.01 -2.62 -10.58
C LEU A 78 -2.80 -3.84 -10.13
N LYS A 79 -3.77 -3.69 -9.24
CA LYS A 79 -4.59 -4.79 -8.74
C LYS A 79 -5.40 -5.46 -9.86
N HIS A 80 -5.88 -4.69 -10.81
CA HIS A 80 -6.66 -5.22 -11.94
C HIS A 80 -5.81 -6.04 -12.91
N ASN A 81 -4.55 -5.63 -13.12
CA ASN A 81 -3.66 -6.25 -14.09
C ASN A 81 -2.85 -7.44 -13.52
N HIS A 82 -2.80 -7.59 -12.19
CA HIS A 82 -2.01 -8.62 -11.52
C HIS A 82 -2.90 -9.57 -10.73
N SER A 83 -3.08 -10.79 -11.28
CA SER A 83 -3.95 -11.81 -10.69
C SER A 83 -3.49 -12.24 -9.29
N ALA A 84 -2.19 -12.23 -9.01
CA ALA A 84 -1.64 -12.52 -7.70
C ALA A 84 -2.18 -11.58 -6.61
N LEU A 85 -2.45 -10.31 -6.91
CA LEU A 85 -3.01 -9.36 -5.95
C LEU A 85 -4.50 -9.62 -5.64
N SER A 86 -5.21 -10.28 -6.56
CA SER A 86 -6.63 -10.59 -6.39
C SER A 86 -6.88 -11.99 -5.83
N TYR A 87 -6.15 -12.98 -6.32
CA TYR A 87 -6.40 -14.41 -6.05
C TYR A 87 -5.21 -15.13 -5.43
N GLY A 88 -4.00 -14.53 -5.45
CA GLY A 88 -2.79 -15.17 -4.96
C GLY A 88 -2.75 -15.33 -3.44
N ASP A 89 -1.94 -16.25 -2.99
CA ASP A 89 -1.64 -16.48 -1.59
C ASP A 89 -0.81 -15.33 -1.00
N TYR A 90 -0.96 -15.13 0.30
CA TYR A 90 -0.19 -14.18 1.08
C TYR A 90 0.89 -14.91 1.89
N THR A 91 2.12 -14.42 1.85
CA THR A 91 3.21 -14.90 2.71
C THR A 91 3.98 -13.71 3.25
N GLN A 92 4.16 -13.64 4.58
CA GLN A 92 5.03 -12.65 5.21
C GLN A 92 6.49 -13.06 5.00
N ILE A 93 7.29 -12.17 4.39
CA ILE A 93 8.72 -12.40 4.13
C ILE A 93 9.58 -11.77 5.25
N GLY A 94 9.30 -10.53 5.62
CA GLY A 94 10.00 -9.83 6.68
C GLY A 94 9.15 -8.72 7.25
N ILE A 95 9.28 -8.45 8.56
CA ILE A 95 8.53 -7.39 9.24
C ILE A 95 9.31 -6.85 10.43
N THR A 96 9.22 -5.54 10.60
CA THR A 96 9.61 -4.80 11.81
C THR A 96 8.44 -3.90 12.23
N ASN A 97 8.65 -3.04 13.22
CA ASN A 97 7.63 -2.07 13.61
C ASN A 97 7.36 -0.99 12.54
N THR A 98 8.25 -0.85 11.55
CA THR A 98 8.24 0.29 10.62
C THR A 98 8.46 -0.09 9.17
N ALA A 99 8.83 -1.33 8.87
CA ALA A 99 9.04 -1.81 7.52
C ALA A 99 8.51 -3.23 7.36
N CYS A 100 8.02 -3.55 6.18
CA CYS A 100 7.57 -4.91 5.89
C CYS A 100 7.84 -5.30 4.44
N ILE A 101 8.00 -6.60 4.24
CA ILE A 101 8.02 -7.26 2.94
C ILE A 101 7.03 -8.41 3.02
N TYR A 102 6.08 -8.47 2.13
CA TYR A 102 5.21 -9.62 1.96
C TYR A 102 5.06 -10.00 0.50
N GLN A 103 4.75 -11.24 0.28
CA GLN A 103 4.57 -11.85 -1.03
C GLN A 103 3.09 -12.03 -1.33
N ARG A 104 2.72 -11.77 -2.56
CA ARG A 104 1.49 -12.21 -3.19
C ARG A 104 1.86 -13.10 -4.37
N GLN A 105 1.37 -14.32 -4.39
CA GLN A 105 1.75 -15.30 -5.42
C GLN A 105 0.55 -16.13 -5.87
N ASP A 106 0.44 -16.32 -7.18
CA ASP A 106 -0.43 -17.30 -7.80
C ASP A 106 0.38 -18.21 -8.76
N GLU A 107 -0.29 -18.95 -9.62
CA GLU A 107 0.35 -19.83 -10.60
C GLU A 107 1.10 -19.08 -11.72
N LYS A 108 0.82 -17.78 -11.91
CA LYS A 108 1.32 -16.97 -13.02
C LYS A 108 2.45 -16.05 -12.63
N GLU A 109 2.43 -15.56 -11.39
CA GLU A 109 3.36 -14.52 -10.94
C GLU A 109 3.57 -14.53 -9.44
N CYS A 110 4.73 -13.99 -9.05
CA CYS A 110 5.09 -13.75 -7.67
C CYS A 110 5.50 -12.28 -7.51
N LEU A 111 4.80 -11.56 -6.65
CA LEU A 111 5.03 -10.15 -6.36
C LEU A 111 5.45 -9.98 -4.90
N TRP A 112 6.53 -9.25 -4.67
CA TRP A 112 6.89 -8.78 -3.34
C TRP A 112 6.50 -7.32 -3.20
N ILE A 113 5.77 -7.03 -2.13
CA ILE A 113 5.40 -5.68 -1.74
C ILE A 113 6.27 -5.29 -0.56
N CYS A 114 7.09 -4.27 -0.77
CA CYS A 114 8.15 -3.85 0.12
C CYS A 114 7.86 -2.41 0.55
N MET A 115 7.75 -2.15 1.86
CA MET A 115 7.34 -0.83 2.35
C MET A 115 8.15 -0.41 3.58
N ASN A 116 8.49 0.87 3.63
CA ASN A 116 9.03 1.57 4.79
C ASN A 116 8.07 2.69 5.21
N MET A 117 7.50 2.59 6.41
CA MET A 117 6.52 3.54 6.95
C MET A 117 7.15 4.76 7.63
N LYS A 118 8.49 4.85 7.68
CA LYS A 118 9.22 5.93 8.36
C LYS A 118 9.88 6.91 7.41
N ASN A 119 10.05 8.14 7.91
CA ASN A 119 10.85 9.19 7.26
C ASN A 119 12.36 9.03 7.52
N GLU A 120 12.84 7.81 7.50
CA GLU A 120 14.25 7.44 7.68
C GLU A 120 14.57 6.26 6.79
N ALA A 121 15.79 6.19 6.26
CA ALA A 121 16.26 5.00 5.56
C ALA A 121 16.28 3.80 6.52
N GLN A 122 15.84 2.64 6.03
CA GLN A 122 15.75 1.41 6.79
C GLN A 122 16.44 0.27 6.05
N THR A 123 16.98 -0.68 6.79
CA THR A 123 17.40 -1.97 6.24
C THR A 123 16.62 -3.07 6.93
N LEU A 124 15.91 -3.87 6.15
CA LEU A 124 15.17 -5.03 6.65
C LEU A 124 15.90 -6.31 6.30
N GLY A 125 16.27 -7.08 7.33
CA GLY A 125 16.77 -8.43 7.20
C GLY A 125 15.64 -9.45 7.21
N PHE A 126 15.74 -10.47 6.37
CA PHE A 126 14.76 -11.55 6.25
C PHE A 126 15.43 -12.82 5.71
N ASN A 127 14.69 -13.92 5.65
CA ASN A 127 15.19 -15.14 5.02
C ASN A 127 14.53 -15.31 3.63
N GLY A 128 15.24 -14.91 2.60
CA GLY A 128 14.72 -14.98 1.22
C GLY A 128 15.71 -14.43 0.20
N GLN A 129 15.62 -14.96 -1.01
CA GLN A 129 16.47 -14.51 -2.11
C GLN A 129 15.75 -14.68 -3.46
N GLY A 130 16.20 -13.96 -4.46
CA GLY A 130 15.71 -14.07 -5.83
C GLY A 130 16.11 -12.90 -6.71
N ASN A 131 15.81 -13.06 -8.00
CA ASN A 131 15.92 -12.03 -8.99
C ASN A 131 14.54 -11.39 -9.21
N PHE A 132 14.49 -10.08 -9.21
CA PHE A 132 13.25 -9.31 -9.29
C PHE A 132 13.41 -8.16 -10.28
N ILE A 133 12.28 -7.70 -10.81
CA ILE A 133 12.17 -6.47 -11.57
C ILE A 133 11.28 -5.53 -10.76
N ASP A 134 11.78 -4.34 -10.47
CA ASP A 134 10.97 -3.29 -9.88
C ASP A 134 9.94 -2.80 -10.90
N MET A 135 8.67 -2.87 -10.54
CA MET A 135 7.57 -2.62 -11.49
C MET A 135 7.38 -1.14 -11.82
N GLU A 136 7.95 -0.23 -11.04
CA GLU A 136 7.89 1.20 -11.32
C GLU A 136 9.08 1.66 -12.17
N THR A 137 10.29 1.21 -11.80
CA THR A 137 11.54 1.68 -12.44
C THR A 137 12.05 0.77 -13.55
N ASN A 138 11.57 -0.47 -13.63
CA ASN A 138 12.08 -1.57 -14.46
C ASN A 138 13.54 -1.96 -14.14
N GLU A 139 14.04 -1.60 -12.95
CA GLU A 139 15.34 -1.99 -12.48
C GLU A 139 15.37 -3.50 -12.13
N GLU A 140 16.40 -4.20 -12.59
CA GLU A 140 16.67 -5.58 -12.19
C GLU A 140 17.43 -5.61 -10.86
N LEU A 141 16.96 -6.44 -9.93
CA LEU A 141 17.47 -6.55 -8.58
C LEU A 141 17.75 -7.99 -8.23
N CYS A 142 18.97 -8.25 -7.74
CA CYS A 142 19.32 -9.52 -7.09
C CYS A 142 19.27 -9.31 -5.58
N ILE A 143 18.29 -9.91 -4.92
CA ILE A 143 18.04 -9.72 -3.48
C ILE A 143 18.50 -10.94 -2.70
N HIS A 144 19.27 -10.72 -1.64
CA HIS A 144 19.77 -11.75 -0.72
C HIS A 144 19.57 -11.31 0.73
N ASN A 145 18.57 -11.85 1.40
CA ASN A 145 18.30 -11.76 2.84
C ASN A 145 18.19 -10.34 3.43
N THR A 146 18.41 -9.30 2.63
CA THR A 146 18.29 -7.90 3.06
C THR A 146 17.75 -7.02 1.94
N LEU A 147 17.00 -5.98 2.32
CA LEU A 147 16.56 -4.92 1.42
C LEU A 147 16.70 -3.58 2.12
N GLU A 148 17.29 -2.62 1.42
CA GLU A 148 17.39 -1.23 1.88
C GLU A 148 16.21 -0.42 1.33
N PHE A 149 15.71 0.49 2.16
CA PHE A 149 14.59 1.36 1.84
C PHE A 149 14.97 2.82 2.04
N LYS A 150 14.53 3.67 1.14
CA LYS A 150 14.48 5.12 1.36
C LYS A 150 13.33 5.49 2.32
N PRO A 151 13.31 6.73 2.84
CA PRO A 151 12.17 7.22 3.59
C PRO A 151 10.85 7.08 2.83
N TYR A 152 9.80 6.54 3.48
CA TYR A 152 8.45 6.34 2.92
C TYR A 152 8.43 5.57 1.59
N GLU A 153 9.43 4.72 1.33
CA GLU A 153 9.54 4.00 0.07
C GLU A 153 8.54 2.84 0.01
N VAL A 154 7.89 2.74 -1.14
CA VAL A 154 7.16 1.56 -1.59
C VAL A 154 7.85 1.00 -2.82
N ARG A 155 8.09 -0.30 -2.84
CA ARG A 155 8.55 -1.01 -4.04
C ARG A 155 7.68 -2.23 -4.27
N ILE A 156 7.24 -2.41 -5.49
CA ILE A 156 6.52 -3.61 -5.92
C ILE A 156 7.41 -4.35 -6.90
N LEU A 157 7.91 -5.48 -6.44
CA LEU A 157 8.93 -6.25 -7.13
C LEU A 157 8.30 -7.51 -7.72
N LYS A 158 8.40 -7.68 -9.01
CA LYS A 158 7.99 -8.91 -9.70
C LYS A 158 9.16 -9.86 -9.82
N ARG A 159 8.98 -11.10 -9.34
CA ARG A 159 10.01 -12.12 -9.46
C ARG A 159 10.24 -12.45 -10.94
N SER A 160 11.50 -12.44 -11.37
CA SER A 160 11.89 -12.85 -12.71
C SER A 160 11.63 -14.36 -12.88
N SER A 161 11.10 -14.75 -14.03
CA SER A 161 11.06 -16.16 -14.41
C SER A 161 12.49 -16.60 -14.72
N ASP A 162 12.93 -17.72 -14.16
CA ASP A 162 14.20 -18.35 -14.50
C ASP A 162 14.21 -18.80 -15.97
#